data_d4b7fe631805b21dbe227482cf4e4fda
#
_entry.id   d4b7fe631805b21dbe227482cf4e4fda
#
_cell.length_a   1.000
_cell.length_b   1.000
_cell.length_c   1.000
_cell.angle_alpha   90.00
_cell.angle_beta   90.00
_cell.angle_gamma   90.00
#
_symmetry.space_group_name_H-M   'P 1'
#
loop_
_entity.id
_entity.type
_entity.pdbx_description
1 polymer ?
#
loop_
_entity_poly.entity_id
_entity_poly.type
_entity_poly.pdbx_seq_one_letter_code
_entity_poly.pdbx_strand_id
1 'polypeptide(L)'
;MNGIIQLFQISLNQEGDIAPPVPERRKLKLQHMFGGSRAAELLLGGIKYALSYEVLFASLAFVFMSFLLQSTSVLQGMLKIFNRLFRKMKGGSAYVNTAISSFLGMLSGGNTPNAATSGAFTAQWLLSTGWKREQAATLIAANGGLGAGFPPSSSLFIVLAFPTVAGAVSEGQLYIALFLTGIYQVIWRDVYIHYIIRKNHIVLPETVTDEPWSSVMKTAGKNLLLFLGAIIPVALNMGPLSDLIAGRSEVWKAAVDSINILVWIPILMIAIILALGWKDIREKFHSREQFVEELIPHFSSTGGLLIFVFAASNIISKLGLSEDIVQILNSMSLSKVATVVIILILVAVVAGPLSSTATLTSIGVISHAILVSVGIDPLAAATAILVVASTEGASPPASGALFVACGLTECDPPKIFMPLIKWFVLPITCIAVLVCLGILPLPR
;
A
#
# COMPACT_ATOMS: atom_id res chain seq x y z
N MET A 1 -3.86 25.23 -20.06
CA MET A 1 -5.18 25.10 -19.42
C MET A 1 -6.30 24.90 -20.45
N ASN A 2 -6.37 25.70 -21.52
CA ASN A 2 -7.35 25.47 -22.59
C ASN A 2 -7.20 24.12 -23.33
N GLY A 3 -6.01 23.52 -23.37
CA GLY A 3 -5.77 22.22 -24.02
C GLY A 3 -6.39 21.01 -23.29
N ILE A 4 -6.47 21.04 -21.95
CA ILE A 4 -7.09 19.96 -21.16
C ILE A 4 -8.61 19.99 -21.33
N ILE A 5 -9.20 21.18 -21.40
CA ILE A 5 -10.64 21.36 -21.65
C ILE A 5 -11.00 20.93 -23.08
N GLN A 6 -10.14 21.21 -24.05
CA GLN A 6 -10.31 20.75 -25.43
C GLN A 6 -10.13 19.23 -25.57
N LEU A 7 -9.19 18.61 -24.89
CA LEU A 7 -9.03 17.14 -24.88
C LEU A 7 -10.27 16.43 -24.32
N PHE A 8 -10.88 16.96 -23.28
CA PHE A 8 -12.15 16.45 -22.75
C PHE A 8 -13.33 16.67 -23.72
N GLN A 9 -13.35 17.77 -24.46
CA GLN A 9 -14.37 18.04 -25.49
C GLN A 9 -14.16 17.19 -26.75
N ILE A 10 -12.93 16.95 -27.16
CA ILE A 10 -12.60 16.13 -28.36
C ILE A 10 -12.90 14.65 -28.10
N SER A 11 -12.65 14.15 -26.88
CA SER A 11 -13.02 12.77 -26.49
C SER A 11 -14.54 12.54 -26.47
N LEU A 12 -15.34 13.58 -26.19
CA LEU A 12 -16.80 13.51 -26.16
C LEU A 12 -17.45 13.73 -27.53
N ASN A 13 -16.74 14.31 -28.51
CA ASN A 13 -17.30 14.66 -29.82
C ASN A 13 -16.91 13.68 -30.97
N GLN A 14 -15.99 12.74 -30.74
CA GLN A 14 -15.59 11.78 -31.77
C GLN A 14 -16.36 10.46 -31.77
N GLU A 15 -17.06 10.15 -30.69
CA GLU A 15 -17.99 9.01 -30.66
C GLU A 15 -19.43 9.55 -30.55
N GLY A 16 -20.04 9.78 -31.68
CA GLY A 16 -21.45 10.13 -31.76
C GLY A 16 -22.31 9.10 -31.03
N ASP A 17 -23.30 9.56 -30.28
CA ASP A 17 -24.48 8.88 -29.73
C ASP A 17 -24.45 8.17 -28.38
N ILE A 18 -23.41 8.18 -27.56
CA ILE A 18 -23.44 7.43 -26.29
C ILE A 18 -23.27 8.28 -25.01
N ALA A 19 -22.81 9.50 -25.08
CA ALA A 19 -22.68 10.34 -23.88
C ALA A 19 -23.79 11.41 -23.84
N PRO A 20 -24.59 11.50 -22.75
CA PRO A 20 -25.53 12.58 -22.60
C PRO A 20 -24.77 13.92 -22.56
N PRO A 21 -25.27 14.98 -23.20
CA PRO A 21 -24.61 16.26 -23.25
C PRO A 21 -24.45 16.79 -21.81
N VAL A 22 -23.21 17.21 -21.48
CA VAL A 22 -22.92 17.88 -20.20
C VAL A 22 -23.88 19.06 -20.07
N PRO A 23 -24.71 19.13 -19.03
CA PRO A 23 -25.68 20.18 -18.87
C PRO A 23 -25.03 21.57 -19.00
N GLU A 24 -25.61 22.47 -19.78
CA GLU A 24 -25.06 23.82 -20.00
C GLU A 24 -24.79 24.59 -18.69
N ARG A 25 -25.64 24.40 -17.69
CA ARG A 25 -25.41 24.93 -16.32
C ARG A 25 -24.06 24.52 -15.75
N ARG A 26 -23.51 23.40 -16.17
CA ARG A 26 -22.22 22.89 -15.69
C ARG A 26 -21.04 23.45 -16.47
N LYS A 27 -21.15 23.62 -17.78
CA LYS A 27 -20.15 24.36 -18.57
C LYS A 27 -19.95 25.77 -18.00
N LEU A 28 -21.06 26.44 -17.67
CA LEU A 28 -21.05 27.74 -17.00
C LEU A 28 -20.45 27.68 -15.59
N LYS A 29 -20.74 26.62 -14.80
CA LYS A 29 -20.19 26.43 -13.46
C LYS A 29 -18.68 26.18 -13.50
N LEU A 30 -18.19 25.35 -14.43
CA LEU A 30 -16.77 25.10 -14.64
C LEU A 30 -16.06 26.34 -15.15
N GLN A 31 -16.59 27.06 -16.14
CA GLN A 31 -16.02 28.31 -16.63
C GLN A 31 -15.96 29.39 -15.54
N HIS A 32 -16.99 29.49 -14.69
CA HIS A 32 -16.98 30.39 -13.54
C HIS A 32 -16.01 29.96 -12.43
N MET A 33 -15.76 28.67 -12.25
CA MET A 33 -14.84 28.16 -11.22
C MET A 33 -13.37 28.26 -11.61
N PHE A 34 -13.03 28.19 -12.90
CA PHE A 34 -11.69 28.39 -13.41
C PHE A 34 -11.38 29.82 -13.83
N GLY A 35 -12.26 30.77 -13.58
CA GLY A 35 -11.97 32.23 -13.71
C GLY A 35 -10.94 32.65 -12.64
N GLY A 36 -9.88 33.34 -13.04
CA GLY A 36 -8.62 33.60 -12.34
C GLY A 36 -8.62 33.64 -10.80
N SER A 37 -9.44 34.46 -10.13
CA SER A 37 -9.46 34.57 -8.67
C SER A 37 -10.01 33.32 -7.97
N ARG A 38 -11.03 32.67 -8.54
CA ARG A 38 -11.65 31.45 -7.98
C ARG A 38 -10.77 30.21 -8.09
N ALA A 39 -9.98 30.09 -9.16
CA ALA A 39 -9.02 29.00 -9.29
C ALA A 39 -7.94 29.11 -8.19
N ALA A 40 -7.47 30.32 -7.90
CA ALA A 40 -6.54 30.56 -6.81
C ALA A 40 -7.16 30.25 -5.43
N GLU A 41 -8.40 30.62 -5.20
CA GLU A 41 -9.14 30.30 -3.96
C GLU A 41 -9.30 28.78 -3.76
N LEU A 42 -9.64 28.05 -4.83
CA LEU A 42 -9.75 26.58 -4.79
C LEU A 42 -8.41 25.92 -4.48
N LEU A 43 -7.33 26.36 -5.11
CA LEU A 43 -5.98 25.86 -4.86
C LEU A 43 -5.53 26.16 -3.43
N LEU A 44 -5.65 27.40 -2.99
CA LEU A 44 -5.31 27.79 -1.62
C LEU A 44 -6.17 27.08 -0.59
N GLY A 45 -7.48 26.96 -0.85
CA GLY A 45 -8.41 26.21 -0.01
C GLY A 45 -8.08 24.73 0.07
N GLY A 46 -7.66 24.12 -1.05
CA GLY A 46 -7.20 22.75 -1.11
C GLY A 46 -5.91 22.53 -0.32
N ILE A 47 -4.92 23.41 -0.49
CA ILE A 47 -3.67 23.35 0.28
C ILE A 47 -3.92 23.57 1.78
N LYS A 48 -4.76 24.53 2.15
CA LYS A 48 -5.14 24.73 3.55
C LYS A 48 -5.80 23.51 4.15
N TYR A 49 -6.72 22.87 3.42
CA TYR A 49 -7.33 21.60 3.83
C TYR A 49 -6.26 20.52 4.04
N ALA A 50 -5.36 20.33 3.07
CA ALA A 50 -4.30 19.34 3.17
C ALA A 50 -3.41 19.53 4.40
N LEU A 51 -3.03 20.77 4.69
CA LEU A 51 -2.19 21.11 5.84
C LEU A 51 -2.93 21.02 7.18
N SER A 52 -4.25 21.07 7.20
CA SER A 52 -5.05 20.88 8.42
C SER A 52 -5.51 19.44 8.62
N TYR A 53 -5.30 18.55 7.62
CA TYR A 53 -5.77 17.18 7.68
C TYR A 53 -4.83 16.30 8.51
N GLU A 54 -5.33 15.72 9.60
CA GLU A 54 -4.52 14.98 10.58
C GLU A 54 -3.77 13.78 9.97
N VAL A 55 -4.35 13.16 8.95
CA VAL A 55 -3.74 12.03 8.23
C VAL A 55 -2.39 12.41 7.61
N LEU A 56 -2.17 13.68 7.23
CA LEU A 56 -0.86 14.16 6.78
C LEU A 56 0.21 13.99 7.86
N PHE A 57 -0.10 14.40 9.09
CA PHE A 57 0.84 14.32 10.21
C PHE A 57 1.09 12.88 10.62
N ALA A 58 0.04 12.04 10.64
CA ALA A 58 0.18 10.60 10.87
C ALA A 58 1.11 9.97 9.82
N SER A 59 0.93 10.29 8.55
CA SER A 59 1.78 9.76 7.47
C SER A 59 3.24 10.18 7.62
N LEU A 60 3.51 11.43 8.00
CA LEU A 60 4.87 11.91 8.27
C LEU A 60 5.50 11.21 9.48
N ALA A 61 4.72 10.87 10.51
CA ALA A 61 5.20 10.07 11.62
C ALA A 61 5.62 8.65 11.17
N PHE A 62 4.89 8.03 10.24
CA PHE A 62 5.30 6.75 9.64
C PHE A 62 6.57 6.89 8.77
N VAL A 63 6.73 7.98 8.03
CA VAL A 63 7.96 8.26 7.28
C VAL A 63 9.15 8.38 8.24
N PHE A 64 8.98 9.08 9.35
CA PHE A 64 10.01 9.20 10.38
C PHE A 64 10.35 7.85 11.01
N MET A 65 9.35 7.07 11.37
CA MET A 65 9.52 5.71 11.89
C MET A 65 10.32 4.84 10.91
N SER A 66 9.98 4.87 9.62
CA SER A 66 10.68 4.12 8.57
C SER A 66 12.14 4.54 8.42
N PHE A 67 12.41 5.85 8.45
CA PHE A 67 13.76 6.41 8.43
C PHE A 67 14.61 5.95 9.63
N LEU A 68 14.06 6.01 10.84
CA LEU A 68 14.73 5.53 12.05
C LEU A 68 15.03 4.03 11.99
N LEU A 69 14.07 3.24 11.51
CA LEU A 69 14.26 1.80 11.41
C LEU A 69 15.39 1.45 10.43
N GLN A 70 15.46 2.12 9.29
CA GLN A 70 16.53 1.94 8.30
C GLN A 70 17.89 2.44 8.80
N SER A 71 17.89 3.36 9.76
CA SER A 71 19.08 3.92 10.38
C SER A 71 19.59 3.11 11.59
N THR A 72 18.95 1.99 11.91
CA THR A 72 19.29 1.16 13.09
C THR A 72 19.47 -0.30 12.73
N SER A 73 20.13 -1.06 13.61
CA SER A 73 20.29 -2.52 13.47
C SER A 73 19.04 -3.34 13.78
N VAL A 74 17.93 -2.68 14.12
CA VAL A 74 16.64 -3.34 14.44
C VAL A 74 16.15 -4.15 13.25
N LEU A 75 16.26 -3.59 12.04
CA LEU A 75 15.88 -4.27 10.81
C LEU A 75 16.71 -5.55 10.59
N GLN A 76 18.05 -5.47 10.72
CA GLN A 76 18.94 -6.62 10.55
C GLN A 76 18.62 -7.72 11.58
N GLY A 77 18.27 -7.34 12.80
CA GLY A 77 17.84 -8.29 13.82
C GLY A 77 16.55 -9.02 13.43
N MET A 78 15.56 -8.33 12.86
CA MET A 78 14.35 -8.96 12.34
C MET A 78 14.66 -9.93 11.19
N LEU A 79 15.52 -9.54 10.25
CA LEU A 79 15.96 -10.39 9.15
C LEU A 79 16.63 -11.68 9.66
N LYS A 80 17.46 -11.59 10.71
CA LYS A 80 18.11 -12.74 11.35
C LYS A 80 17.07 -13.71 11.93
N ILE A 81 16.01 -13.22 12.55
CA ILE A 81 14.90 -14.04 13.08
C ILE A 81 14.15 -14.75 11.95
N PHE A 82 13.74 -14.03 10.89
CA PHE A 82 13.04 -14.62 9.76
C PHE A 82 13.90 -15.66 9.03
N ASN A 83 15.17 -15.37 8.83
CA ASN A 83 16.12 -16.34 8.26
C ASN A 83 16.17 -17.61 9.13
N ARG A 84 16.31 -17.47 10.46
CA ARG A 84 16.36 -18.63 11.35
C ARG A 84 15.07 -19.44 11.35
N LEU A 85 13.92 -18.79 11.19
CA LEU A 85 12.61 -19.43 11.15
C LEU A 85 12.45 -20.34 9.93
N PHE A 86 12.83 -19.85 8.75
CA PHE A 86 12.51 -20.51 7.47
C PHE A 86 13.68 -21.28 6.84
N ARG A 87 14.94 -21.06 7.25
CA ARG A 87 16.13 -21.61 6.56
C ARG A 87 16.18 -23.14 6.47
N LYS A 88 15.54 -23.85 7.40
CA LYS A 88 15.46 -25.32 7.40
C LYS A 88 14.29 -25.86 6.55
N MET A 89 13.51 -24.99 5.95
CA MET A 89 12.39 -25.39 5.09
C MET A 89 12.85 -25.47 3.63
N LYS A 90 12.34 -26.45 2.88
CA LYS A 90 12.48 -26.44 1.42
C LYS A 90 11.88 -25.15 0.86
N GLY A 91 12.65 -24.41 0.06
CA GLY A 91 12.23 -23.09 -0.40
C GLY A 91 12.27 -21.99 0.67
N GLY A 92 13.02 -22.18 1.76
CA GLY A 92 13.15 -21.23 2.86
C GLY A 92 13.51 -19.83 2.41
N SER A 93 14.38 -19.70 1.39
CA SER A 93 14.76 -18.42 0.78
C SER A 93 13.53 -17.64 0.25
N ALA A 94 12.54 -18.34 -0.31
CA ALA A 94 11.31 -17.73 -0.84
C ALA A 94 10.37 -17.28 0.28
N TYR A 95 10.18 -18.09 1.31
CA TYR A 95 9.40 -17.73 2.49
C TYR A 95 10.04 -16.55 3.24
N VAL A 96 11.38 -16.53 3.36
CA VAL A 96 12.10 -15.40 3.93
C VAL A 96 11.88 -14.13 3.09
N ASN A 97 11.96 -14.23 1.76
CA ASN A 97 11.69 -13.07 0.89
C ASN A 97 10.26 -12.53 1.11
N THR A 98 9.25 -13.41 1.17
CA THR A 98 7.87 -13.00 1.41
C THR A 98 7.69 -12.37 2.79
N ALA A 99 8.24 -12.98 3.84
CA ALA A 99 8.14 -12.45 5.21
C ALA A 99 8.85 -11.09 5.35
N ILE A 100 10.06 -10.96 4.78
CA ILE A 100 10.80 -9.69 4.75
C ILE A 100 10.01 -8.65 3.97
N SER A 101 9.49 -8.98 2.78
CA SER A 101 8.74 -8.04 1.96
C SER A 101 7.44 -7.59 2.63
N SER A 102 6.76 -8.47 3.35
CA SER A 102 5.58 -8.10 4.14
C SER A 102 5.95 -7.13 5.26
N PHE A 103 7.02 -7.44 6.00
CA PHE A 103 7.49 -6.60 7.09
C PHE A 103 8.04 -5.25 6.60
N LEU A 104 8.89 -5.26 5.57
CA LEU A 104 9.44 -4.04 4.98
C LEU A 104 8.36 -3.22 4.28
N GLY A 105 7.36 -3.87 3.71
CA GLY A 105 6.20 -3.22 3.13
C GLY A 105 5.49 -2.31 4.11
N MET A 106 5.27 -2.79 5.33
CA MET A 106 4.72 -1.99 6.43
C MET A 106 5.56 -0.75 6.78
N LEU A 107 6.82 -0.72 6.36
CA LEU A 107 7.77 0.31 6.76
C LEU A 107 8.15 1.25 5.62
N SER A 108 8.36 0.72 4.42
CA SER A 108 8.82 1.50 3.26
C SER A 108 7.66 2.13 2.46
N GLY A 109 6.48 1.50 2.50
CA GLY A 109 5.29 1.94 1.76
C GLY A 109 5.45 1.96 0.23
N GLY A 110 6.58 1.50 -0.31
CA GLY A 110 6.90 1.54 -1.73
C GLY A 110 7.34 0.19 -2.30
N ASN A 111 6.89 -0.14 -3.51
CA ASN A 111 7.12 -1.44 -4.12
C ASN A 111 8.59 -1.65 -4.55
N THR A 112 9.20 -0.66 -5.19
CA THR A 112 10.58 -0.72 -5.67
C THR A 112 11.61 -0.86 -4.54
N PRO A 113 11.63 -0.01 -3.49
CA PRO A 113 12.55 -0.17 -2.38
C PRO A 113 12.32 -1.47 -1.61
N ASN A 114 11.08 -1.95 -1.51
CA ASN A 114 10.75 -3.22 -0.90
C ASN A 114 11.39 -4.40 -1.67
N ALA A 115 11.21 -4.44 -2.99
CA ALA A 115 11.85 -5.44 -3.86
C ALA A 115 13.38 -5.38 -3.82
N ALA A 116 13.96 -4.17 -3.81
CA ALA A 116 15.39 -3.97 -3.74
C ALA A 116 15.97 -4.55 -2.44
N THR A 117 15.39 -4.20 -1.30
CA THR A 117 15.89 -4.64 0.01
C THR A 117 15.67 -6.15 0.20
N SER A 118 14.46 -6.66 0.01
CA SER A 118 14.17 -8.09 0.19
C SER A 118 14.94 -8.96 -0.81
N GLY A 119 15.05 -8.49 -2.05
CA GLY A 119 15.80 -9.17 -3.11
C GLY A 119 17.31 -9.21 -2.84
N ALA A 120 17.91 -8.11 -2.36
CA ALA A 120 19.34 -8.08 -2.02
C ALA A 120 19.72 -9.16 -1.01
N PHE A 121 18.85 -9.45 -0.05
CA PHE A 121 19.08 -10.52 0.94
C PHE A 121 18.84 -11.93 0.41
N THR A 122 17.95 -12.10 -0.56
CA THR A 122 17.42 -13.43 -0.89
C THR A 122 17.70 -13.90 -2.31
N ALA A 123 18.05 -13.01 -3.25
CA ALA A 123 18.24 -13.38 -4.65
C ALA A 123 19.28 -14.48 -4.86
N GLN A 124 20.48 -14.30 -4.31
CA GLN A 124 21.55 -15.29 -4.43
C GLN A 124 21.20 -16.60 -3.71
N TRP A 125 20.50 -16.52 -2.58
CA TRP A 125 20.05 -17.70 -1.87
C TRP A 125 18.95 -18.45 -2.64
N LEU A 126 18.02 -17.77 -3.28
CA LEU A 126 17.03 -18.38 -4.19
C LEU A 126 17.76 -19.16 -5.30
N LEU A 127 18.70 -18.51 -6.00
CA LEU A 127 19.44 -19.11 -7.10
C LEU A 127 20.26 -20.34 -6.65
N SER A 128 20.96 -20.25 -5.51
CA SER A 128 21.78 -21.35 -4.97
C SER A 128 20.96 -22.56 -4.53
N THR A 129 19.67 -22.42 -4.26
CA THR A 129 18.78 -23.50 -3.85
C THR A 129 17.95 -24.10 -5.01
N GLY A 130 18.26 -23.74 -6.26
CA GLY A 130 17.68 -24.36 -7.45
C GLY A 130 16.48 -23.59 -8.06
N TRP A 131 16.24 -22.35 -7.62
CA TRP A 131 15.28 -21.47 -8.30
C TRP A 131 15.86 -21.01 -9.64
N LYS A 132 15.08 -21.07 -10.71
CA LYS A 132 15.46 -20.45 -11.98
C LYS A 132 15.46 -18.93 -11.85
N ARG A 133 16.33 -18.24 -12.62
CA ARG A 133 16.46 -16.78 -12.58
C ARG A 133 15.11 -16.09 -12.77
N GLU A 134 14.28 -16.54 -13.74
CA GLU A 134 12.96 -15.99 -14.02
C GLU A 134 11.99 -16.18 -12.84
N GLN A 135 12.07 -17.30 -12.15
CA GLN A 135 11.19 -17.59 -11.02
C GLN A 135 11.57 -16.76 -9.78
N ALA A 136 12.88 -16.65 -9.52
CA ALA A 136 13.39 -15.80 -8.44
C ALA A 136 13.05 -14.33 -8.69
N ALA A 137 13.27 -13.83 -9.92
CA ALA A 137 12.89 -12.48 -10.33
C ALA A 137 11.38 -12.25 -10.18
N THR A 138 10.57 -13.19 -10.65
CA THR A 138 9.09 -13.12 -10.55
C THR A 138 8.64 -12.99 -9.10
N LEU A 139 9.19 -13.81 -8.19
CA LEU A 139 8.85 -13.76 -6.78
C LEU A 139 9.26 -12.43 -6.12
N ILE A 140 10.51 -12.02 -6.32
CA ILE A 140 11.05 -10.77 -5.74
C ILE A 140 10.24 -9.56 -6.22
N ALA A 141 9.98 -9.45 -7.53
CA ALA A 141 9.19 -8.37 -8.11
C ALA A 141 7.76 -8.34 -7.53
N ALA A 142 7.09 -9.49 -7.52
CA ALA A 142 5.73 -9.60 -6.99
C ALA A 142 5.65 -9.30 -5.48
N ASN A 143 6.65 -9.74 -4.71
CA ASN A 143 6.74 -9.45 -3.29
C ASN A 143 6.99 -7.95 -3.02
N GLY A 144 7.64 -7.25 -3.95
CA GLY A 144 7.71 -5.78 -3.91
C GLY A 144 6.34 -5.14 -3.72
N GLY A 145 5.29 -5.66 -4.38
CA GLY A 145 3.91 -5.16 -4.27
C GLY A 145 3.32 -5.18 -2.86
N LEU A 146 3.86 -6.00 -1.95
CA LEU A 146 3.48 -5.94 -0.54
C LEU A 146 3.84 -4.61 0.12
N GLY A 147 4.74 -3.82 -0.48
CA GLY A 147 5.09 -2.48 -0.01
C GLY A 147 3.94 -1.49 0.00
N ALA A 148 3.09 -1.52 -1.02
CA ALA A 148 1.86 -0.72 -1.04
C ALA A 148 0.66 -1.45 -0.41
N GLY A 149 0.66 -2.79 -0.46
CA GLY A 149 -0.46 -3.64 -0.04
C GLY A 149 -0.59 -3.89 1.46
N PHE A 150 0.50 -3.75 2.24
CA PHE A 150 0.47 -3.86 3.71
C PHE A 150 0.46 -2.47 4.36
N PRO A 151 -0.45 -2.24 5.33
CA PRO A 151 -0.45 -1.01 6.10
C PRO A 151 0.66 -1.02 7.19
N PRO A 152 1.19 0.14 7.57
CA PRO A 152 0.91 1.45 7.00
C PRO A 152 1.71 1.70 5.71
N SER A 153 1.05 2.21 4.69
CA SER A 153 1.70 2.56 3.43
C SER A 153 1.25 3.95 2.94
N SER A 154 2.03 4.60 2.10
CA SER A 154 1.61 5.86 1.46
C SER A 154 0.29 5.70 0.69
N SER A 155 0.04 4.52 0.14
CA SER A 155 -1.20 4.19 -0.56
C SER A 155 -2.43 4.20 0.35
N LEU A 156 -2.30 3.75 1.61
CA LEU A 156 -3.35 3.87 2.63
C LEU A 156 -3.79 5.32 2.83
N PHE A 157 -2.83 6.22 3.00
CA PHE A 157 -3.11 7.64 3.24
C PHE A 157 -3.75 8.33 2.04
N ILE A 158 -3.38 7.92 0.81
CA ILE A 158 -4.01 8.42 -0.41
C ILE A 158 -5.47 7.98 -0.48
N VAL A 159 -5.78 6.73 -0.15
CA VAL A 159 -7.16 6.23 -0.16
C VAL A 159 -8.03 6.89 0.92
N LEU A 160 -7.46 7.13 2.11
CA LEU A 160 -8.15 7.91 3.16
C LEU A 160 -8.49 9.34 2.73
N ALA A 161 -7.72 9.91 1.77
CA ALA A 161 -7.99 11.21 1.20
C ALA A 161 -9.14 11.22 0.17
N PHE A 162 -9.65 10.08 -0.26
CA PHE A 162 -10.76 10.07 -1.21
C PHE A 162 -12.01 10.70 -0.60
N PRO A 163 -12.67 11.64 -1.28
CA PRO A 163 -13.88 12.29 -0.76
C PRO A 163 -14.99 11.31 -0.38
N THR A 164 -15.07 10.19 -1.09
CA THR A 164 -16.04 9.12 -0.90
C THR A 164 -15.65 8.12 0.20
N VAL A 165 -14.45 8.20 0.71
CA VAL A 165 -13.92 7.43 1.85
C VAL A 165 -13.98 8.28 3.12
N ALA A 166 -13.61 9.57 3.00
CA ALA A 166 -13.61 10.50 4.13
C ALA A 166 -14.99 10.58 4.80
N GLY A 167 -15.05 10.29 6.08
CA GLY A 167 -16.28 10.25 6.88
C GLY A 167 -17.15 9.00 6.70
N ALA A 168 -16.89 8.14 5.70
CA ALA A 168 -17.61 6.87 5.49
C ALA A 168 -16.85 5.65 6.03
N VAL A 169 -15.52 5.73 6.11
CA VAL A 169 -14.64 4.65 6.55
C VAL A 169 -13.70 5.22 7.61
N SER A 170 -13.60 4.56 8.75
CA SER A 170 -12.62 4.96 9.76
C SER A 170 -11.21 4.52 9.35
N GLU A 171 -10.22 5.28 9.77
CA GLU A 171 -8.81 5.01 9.50
C GLU A 171 -8.39 3.63 10.01
N GLY A 172 -8.85 3.27 11.22
CA GLY A 172 -8.57 1.98 11.82
C GLY A 172 -9.20 0.82 11.07
N GLN A 173 -10.45 0.98 10.59
CA GLN A 173 -11.12 -0.05 9.78
C GLN A 173 -10.35 -0.31 8.49
N LEU A 174 -9.94 0.74 7.76
CA LEU A 174 -9.16 0.57 6.54
C LEU A 174 -7.79 -0.05 6.81
N TYR A 175 -7.13 0.34 7.91
CA TYR A 175 -5.85 -0.25 8.33
C TYR A 175 -5.98 -1.78 8.53
N ILE A 176 -6.97 -2.22 9.29
CA ILE A 176 -7.16 -3.63 9.60
C ILE A 176 -7.65 -4.42 8.38
N ALA A 177 -8.51 -3.84 7.55
CA ALA A 177 -8.95 -4.44 6.30
C ALA A 177 -7.78 -4.68 5.35
N LEU A 178 -6.86 -3.71 5.24
CA LEU A 178 -5.65 -3.86 4.43
C LEU A 178 -4.67 -4.88 5.03
N PHE A 179 -4.53 -4.94 6.35
CA PHE A 179 -3.71 -5.94 7.00
C PHE A 179 -4.23 -7.36 6.71
N LEU A 180 -5.54 -7.58 6.81
CA LEU A 180 -6.16 -8.87 6.49
C LEU A 180 -6.02 -9.23 5.00
N THR A 181 -6.25 -8.29 4.11
CA THR A 181 -6.06 -8.53 2.67
C THR A 181 -4.59 -8.72 2.30
N GLY A 182 -3.67 -8.12 3.04
CA GLY A 182 -2.24 -8.42 2.97
C GLY A 182 -1.94 -9.89 3.30
N ILE A 183 -2.61 -10.43 4.34
CA ILE A 183 -2.51 -11.87 4.69
C ILE A 183 -3.04 -12.73 3.53
N TYR A 184 -4.18 -12.39 2.90
CA TYR A 184 -4.68 -13.13 1.72
C TYR A 184 -3.67 -13.13 0.58
N GLN A 185 -2.99 -12.01 0.35
CA GLN A 185 -1.94 -11.91 -0.64
C GLN A 185 -0.72 -12.77 -0.28
N VAL A 186 -0.33 -12.86 1.00
CA VAL A 186 0.75 -13.75 1.46
C VAL A 186 0.38 -15.22 1.27
N ILE A 187 -0.82 -15.62 1.65
CA ILE A 187 -1.31 -16.99 1.44
C ILE A 187 -1.22 -17.36 -0.05
N TRP A 188 -1.60 -16.46 -0.97
CA TRP A 188 -1.47 -16.73 -2.39
C TRP A 188 0.01 -16.90 -2.82
N ARG A 189 0.91 -16.09 -2.27
CA ARG A 189 2.35 -16.22 -2.53
C ARG A 189 2.90 -17.56 -2.04
N ASP A 190 2.42 -18.04 -0.91
CA ASP A 190 2.79 -19.36 -0.39
C ASP A 190 2.31 -20.48 -1.31
N VAL A 191 1.13 -20.36 -1.94
CA VAL A 191 0.66 -21.28 -2.98
C VAL A 191 1.62 -21.30 -4.17
N TYR A 192 2.05 -20.13 -4.66
CA TYR A 192 3.04 -20.04 -5.74
C TYR A 192 4.39 -20.66 -5.35
N ILE A 193 4.91 -20.34 -4.17
CA ILE A 193 6.16 -20.89 -3.64
C ILE A 193 6.07 -22.42 -3.59
N HIS A 194 4.99 -22.95 -3.04
CA HIS A 194 4.78 -24.40 -2.92
C HIS A 194 4.70 -25.09 -4.29
N TYR A 195 4.05 -24.46 -5.27
CA TYR A 195 4.01 -24.95 -6.65
C TYR A 195 5.42 -25.03 -7.26
N ILE A 196 6.25 -23.97 -7.10
CA ILE A 196 7.61 -23.95 -7.64
C ILE A 196 8.52 -24.97 -6.94
N ILE A 197 8.42 -25.12 -5.61
CA ILE A 197 9.17 -26.13 -4.85
C ILE A 197 8.91 -27.54 -5.40
N ARG A 198 7.66 -27.87 -5.65
CA ARG A 198 7.30 -29.19 -6.22
C ARG A 198 7.77 -29.35 -7.65
N LYS A 199 7.62 -28.32 -8.48
CA LYS A 199 7.95 -28.37 -9.91
C LYS A 199 9.44 -28.48 -10.18
N ASN A 200 10.26 -27.79 -9.39
CA ASN A 200 11.71 -27.70 -9.62
C ASN A 200 12.53 -28.62 -8.71
N HIS A 201 11.89 -29.42 -7.83
CA HIS A 201 12.58 -30.24 -6.85
C HIS A 201 13.60 -29.44 -6.02
N ILE A 202 13.17 -28.23 -5.53
CA ILE A 202 14.02 -27.34 -4.74
C ILE A 202 14.63 -28.09 -3.56
N VAL A 203 15.93 -27.97 -3.41
CA VAL A 203 16.71 -28.64 -2.36
C VAL A 203 16.96 -27.71 -1.17
N LEU A 204 17.32 -28.30 -0.05
CA LEU A 204 17.85 -27.55 1.09
C LEU A 204 19.31 -27.16 0.80
N PRO A 205 19.77 -25.98 1.23
CA PRO A 205 21.18 -25.61 1.11
C PRO A 205 22.06 -26.60 1.88
N GLU A 206 23.15 -27.06 1.27
CA GLU A 206 24.07 -28.02 1.89
C GLU A 206 24.80 -27.46 3.13
N THR A 207 25.00 -26.15 3.18
CA THR A 207 25.69 -25.45 4.26
C THR A 207 24.74 -24.54 5.05
N VAL A 208 23.87 -25.14 5.86
CA VAL A 208 23.12 -24.36 6.85
C VAL A 208 23.94 -24.30 8.13
N THR A 209 24.65 -23.20 8.36
CA THR A 209 25.27 -22.94 9.67
C THR A 209 24.20 -22.97 10.75
N ASP A 210 24.28 -23.92 11.66
CA ASP A 210 23.22 -24.20 12.63
C ASP A 210 23.36 -23.29 13.86
N GLU A 211 23.07 -21.98 13.66
CA GLU A 211 22.99 -21.06 14.80
C GLU A 211 21.76 -21.44 15.65
N PRO A 212 21.96 -21.82 16.93
CA PRO A 212 20.86 -22.23 17.78
C PRO A 212 19.88 -21.09 18.04
N TRP A 213 18.58 -21.42 18.22
CA TRP A 213 17.55 -20.44 18.54
C TRP A 213 17.90 -19.58 19.76
N SER A 214 18.54 -20.16 20.78
CA SER A 214 18.99 -19.43 21.98
C SER A 214 19.95 -18.29 21.64
N SER A 215 20.88 -18.50 20.69
CA SER A 215 21.80 -17.46 20.21
C SER A 215 21.07 -16.35 19.46
N VAL A 216 20.19 -16.73 18.52
CA VAL A 216 19.40 -15.77 17.75
C VAL A 216 18.50 -14.94 18.65
N MET A 217 17.79 -15.56 19.59
CA MET A 217 16.92 -14.85 20.51
C MET A 217 17.70 -13.96 21.48
N LYS A 218 18.88 -14.40 21.93
CA LYS A 218 19.74 -13.58 22.79
C LYS A 218 20.26 -12.32 22.06
N THR A 219 20.57 -12.42 20.77
CA THR A 219 21.13 -11.31 20.00
C THR A 219 20.06 -10.43 19.32
N ALA A 220 19.00 -11.03 18.81
CA ALA A 220 17.98 -10.35 17.98
C ALA A 220 16.57 -10.36 18.58
N GLY A 221 16.29 -11.18 19.60
CA GLY A 221 14.94 -11.37 20.16
C GLY A 221 14.30 -10.08 20.69
N LYS A 222 15.09 -9.14 21.20
CA LYS A 222 14.58 -7.82 21.63
C LYS A 222 13.90 -7.03 20.51
N ASN A 223 14.28 -7.28 19.25
CA ASN A 223 13.68 -6.57 18.11
C ASN A 223 12.21 -6.98 17.86
N LEU A 224 11.77 -8.14 18.38
CA LEU A 224 10.36 -8.54 18.36
C LEU A 224 9.45 -7.56 19.14
N LEU A 225 10.01 -6.78 20.07
CA LEU A 225 9.26 -5.72 20.77
C LEU A 225 8.66 -4.72 19.78
N LEU A 226 9.23 -4.57 18.58
CA LEU A 226 8.70 -3.70 17.54
C LEU A 226 7.25 -4.02 17.19
N PHE A 227 6.87 -5.31 17.20
CA PHE A 227 5.48 -5.70 16.94
C PHE A 227 4.51 -5.21 18.01
N LEU A 228 4.97 -5.00 19.25
CA LEU A 228 4.11 -4.43 20.31
C LEU A 228 3.68 -3.01 19.97
N GLY A 229 4.50 -2.24 19.24
CA GLY A 229 4.14 -0.91 18.76
C GLY A 229 2.90 -0.90 17.87
N ALA A 230 2.63 -1.97 17.13
CA ALA A 230 1.41 -2.13 16.34
C ALA A 230 0.30 -2.89 17.10
N ILE A 231 0.66 -3.95 17.83
CA ILE A 231 -0.31 -4.81 18.52
C ILE A 231 -1.03 -4.06 19.64
N ILE A 232 -0.31 -3.24 20.43
CA ILE A 232 -0.91 -2.53 21.58
C ILE A 232 -2.01 -1.56 21.14
N PRO A 233 -1.79 -0.62 20.19
CA PRO A 233 -2.86 0.29 19.76
C PRO A 233 -4.06 -0.44 19.15
N VAL A 234 -3.80 -1.47 18.33
CA VAL A 234 -4.88 -2.28 17.73
C VAL A 234 -5.69 -3.01 18.80
N ALA A 235 -5.04 -3.68 19.75
CA ALA A 235 -5.71 -4.41 20.82
C ALA A 235 -6.50 -3.50 21.78
N LEU A 236 -6.02 -2.26 21.97
CA LEU A 236 -6.71 -1.26 22.81
C LEU A 236 -7.88 -0.58 22.08
N ASN A 237 -7.82 -0.47 20.75
CA ASN A 237 -8.87 0.17 19.97
C ASN A 237 -9.95 -0.84 19.53
N MET A 238 -9.59 -2.10 19.31
CA MET A 238 -10.48 -3.12 18.76
C MET A 238 -10.31 -4.48 19.44
N GLY A 239 -11.42 -5.22 19.56
CA GLY A 239 -11.46 -6.59 20.01
C GLY A 239 -11.74 -6.75 21.50
N PRO A 240 -11.63 -7.97 22.04
CA PRO A 240 -12.10 -8.30 23.40
C PRO A 240 -11.47 -7.47 24.52
N LEU A 241 -10.21 -7.01 24.35
CA LEU A 241 -9.54 -6.16 25.32
C LEU A 241 -10.13 -4.75 25.33
N SER A 242 -10.41 -4.19 24.17
CA SER A 242 -11.11 -2.92 23.99
C SER A 242 -12.48 -2.95 24.66
N ASP A 243 -13.27 -3.99 24.37
CA ASP A 243 -14.61 -4.17 24.93
C ASP A 243 -14.58 -4.30 26.46
N LEU A 244 -13.62 -5.04 27.00
CA LEU A 244 -13.45 -5.22 28.44
C LEU A 244 -13.05 -3.92 29.16
N ILE A 245 -12.25 -3.07 28.51
CA ILE A 245 -11.85 -1.77 29.05
C ILE A 245 -13.01 -0.78 28.96
N ALA A 246 -13.64 -0.66 27.79
CA ALA A 246 -14.77 0.23 27.52
C ALA A 246 -15.98 -0.09 28.43
N GLY A 247 -16.20 -1.37 28.74
CA GLY A 247 -17.29 -1.82 29.61
C GLY A 247 -17.14 -1.44 31.10
N ARG A 248 -16.00 -0.89 31.53
CA ARG A 248 -15.78 -0.49 32.92
C ARG A 248 -16.48 0.80 33.33
N SER A 249 -16.49 1.80 32.43
CA SER A 249 -17.20 3.08 32.66
C SER A 249 -17.21 3.90 31.36
N GLU A 250 -18.09 4.92 31.29
CA GLU A 250 -18.13 5.86 30.17
C GLU A 250 -16.81 6.61 29.94
N VAL A 251 -16.03 6.86 31.00
CA VAL A 251 -14.70 7.48 30.91
C VAL A 251 -13.72 6.57 30.20
N TRP A 252 -13.71 5.28 30.54
CA TRP A 252 -12.85 4.29 29.89
C TRP A 252 -13.26 4.06 28.43
N LYS A 253 -14.56 4.07 28.14
CA LYS A 253 -15.08 4.00 26.79
C LYS A 253 -14.61 5.20 25.95
N ALA A 254 -14.77 6.41 26.44
CA ALA A 254 -14.30 7.62 25.78
C ALA A 254 -12.76 7.59 25.58
N ALA A 255 -11.99 7.04 26.52
CA ALA A 255 -10.56 6.88 26.36
C ALA A 255 -10.18 5.88 25.26
N VAL A 256 -10.88 4.75 25.16
CA VAL A 256 -10.71 3.77 24.08
C VAL A 256 -11.07 4.39 22.72
N ASP A 257 -12.22 5.06 22.63
CA ASP A 257 -12.71 5.71 21.41
C ASP A 257 -11.77 6.84 20.93
N SER A 258 -10.97 7.43 21.82
CA SER A 258 -9.97 8.46 21.46
C SER A 258 -8.66 7.88 20.90
N ILE A 259 -8.46 6.56 20.92
CA ILE A 259 -7.25 5.93 20.40
C ILE A 259 -7.30 5.93 18.87
N ASN A 260 -6.54 6.83 18.25
CA ASN A 260 -6.31 6.81 16.82
C ASN A 260 -5.12 5.88 16.50
N ILE A 261 -5.42 4.74 15.84
CA ILE A 261 -4.42 3.71 15.49
C ILE A 261 -3.29 4.30 14.64
N LEU A 262 -3.62 5.18 13.66
CA LEU A 262 -2.63 5.78 12.77
C LEU A 262 -1.66 6.72 13.48
N VAL A 263 -2.04 7.27 14.63
CA VAL A 263 -1.19 8.13 15.45
C VAL A 263 -0.38 7.31 16.44
N TRP A 264 -1.02 6.36 17.13
CA TRP A 264 -0.37 5.62 18.20
C TRP A 264 0.61 4.56 17.73
N ILE A 265 0.35 3.90 16.57
CA ILE A 265 1.30 2.92 16.02
C ILE A 265 2.68 3.54 15.77
N PRO A 266 2.82 4.61 14.96
CA PRO A 266 4.13 5.19 14.71
C PRO A 266 4.78 5.75 15.98
N ILE A 267 4.04 6.34 16.89
CA ILE A 267 4.58 6.86 18.15
C ILE A 267 5.22 5.75 18.97
N LEU A 268 4.51 4.65 19.20
CA LEU A 268 5.05 3.52 19.98
C LEU A 268 6.19 2.83 19.26
N MET A 269 6.09 2.63 17.95
CA MET A 269 7.17 2.03 17.17
C MET A 269 8.42 2.92 17.18
N ILE A 270 8.29 4.24 17.02
CA ILE A 270 9.40 5.19 17.14
C ILE A 270 10.06 5.08 18.52
N ALA A 271 9.25 5.08 19.58
CA ALA A 271 9.77 4.95 20.95
C ALA A 271 10.56 3.64 21.14
N ILE A 272 10.04 2.53 20.61
CA ILE A 272 10.72 1.22 20.69
C ILE A 272 12.01 1.23 19.84
N ILE A 273 11.97 1.76 18.61
CA ILE A 273 13.16 1.86 17.74
C ILE A 273 14.24 2.70 18.41
N LEU A 274 13.87 3.83 18.99
CA LEU A 274 14.81 4.69 19.73
C LEU A 274 15.39 3.95 20.96
N ALA A 275 14.56 3.24 21.70
CA ALA A 275 15.03 2.48 22.85
C ALA A 275 16.00 1.34 22.48
N LEU A 276 15.77 0.68 21.35
CA LEU A 276 16.58 -0.45 20.88
C LEU A 276 17.83 -0.02 20.10
N GLY A 277 17.71 1.03 19.29
CA GLY A 277 18.71 1.45 18.29
C GLY A 277 19.36 2.81 18.58
N TRP A 278 19.21 3.37 19.78
CA TRP A 278 19.78 4.69 20.12
C TRP A 278 21.29 4.75 19.90
N LYS A 279 21.99 3.66 20.22
CA LYS A 279 23.43 3.56 20.00
C LYS A 279 23.77 3.65 18.50
N ASP A 280 23.04 2.94 17.66
CA ASP A 280 23.26 2.93 16.21
C ASP A 280 23.04 4.32 15.62
N ILE A 281 22.00 5.03 16.10
CA ILE A 281 21.70 6.40 15.66
C ILE A 281 22.83 7.35 16.02
N ARG A 282 23.39 7.24 17.24
CA ARG A 282 24.52 8.07 17.68
C ARG A 282 25.82 7.74 16.97
N GLU A 283 26.01 6.50 16.58
CA GLU A 283 27.18 6.08 15.80
C GLU A 283 27.08 6.49 14.33
N LYS A 284 25.86 6.47 13.76
CA LYS A 284 25.63 6.86 12.37
C LYS A 284 25.65 8.38 12.18
N PHE A 285 24.99 9.13 13.05
CA PHE A 285 24.83 10.58 12.92
C PHE A 285 25.73 11.32 13.92
N HIS A 286 26.76 11.98 13.39
CA HIS A 286 27.72 12.70 14.20
C HIS A 286 27.25 14.14 14.54
N SER A 287 26.28 14.68 13.77
CA SER A 287 25.70 15.98 13.99
C SER A 287 24.19 15.98 13.77
N ARG A 288 23.47 16.98 14.34
CA ARG A 288 22.05 17.20 14.08
C ARG A 288 21.80 17.57 12.62
N GLU A 289 22.71 18.30 11.99
CA GLU A 289 22.62 18.73 10.60
C GLU A 289 22.63 17.51 9.67
N GLN A 290 23.57 16.58 9.85
CA GLN A 290 23.61 15.33 9.08
C GLN A 290 22.31 14.52 9.23
N PHE A 291 21.76 14.41 10.45
CA PHE A 291 20.50 13.73 10.68
C PHE A 291 19.35 14.36 9.91
N VAL A 292 19.26 15.71 9.95
CA VAL A 292 18.20 16.46 9.25
C VAL A 292 18.38 16.39 7.74
N GLU A 293 19.60 16.51 7.22
CA GLU A 293 19.90 16.40 5.80
C GLU A 293 19.49 15.03 5.22
N GLU A 294 19.73 13.94 5.94
CA GLU A 294 19.29 12.60 5.52
C GLU A 294 17.77 12.41 5.64
N LEU A 295 17.11 13.10 6.59
CA LEU A 295 15.67 13.01 6.83
C LEU A 295 14.83 13.81 5.82
N ILE A 296 15.30 15.01 5.44
CA ILE A 296 14.57 15.95 4.56
C ILE A 296 14.05 15.31 3.26
N PRO A 297 14.85 14.52 2.50
CA PRO A 297 14.38 13.90 1.26
C PRO A 297 13.18 12.98 1.46
N HIS A 298 13.13 12.24 2.56
CA HIS A 298 12.01 11.35 2.89
C HIS A 298 10.73 12.14 3.18
N PHE A 299 10.85 13.24 3.94
CA PHE A 299 9.73 14.12 4.28
C PHE A 299 9.23 14.90 3.08
N SER A 300 10.13 15.49 2.29
CA SER A 300 9.75 16.28 1.11
C SER A 300 9.09 15.43 0.04
N SER A 301 9.60 14.23 -0.20
CA SER A 301 9.04 13.30 -1.20
C SER A 301 7.62 12.88 -0.83
N THR A 302 7.44 12.31 0.36
CA THR A 302 6.13 11.78 0.78
C THR A 302 5.18 12.90 1.20
N GLY A 303 5.64 13.85 2.00
CA GLY A 303 4.81 14.95 2.50
C GLY A 303 4.36 15.88 1.37
N GLY A 304 5.26 16.25 0.46
CA GLY A 304 4.91 17.06 -0.70
C GLY A 304 3.86 16.37 -1.57
N LEU A 305 4.06 15.09 -1.87
CA LEU A 305 3.08 14.29 -2.61
C LEU A 305 1.70 14.32 -1.94
N LEU A 306 1.62 14.02 -0.64
CA LEU A 306 0.36 13.92 0.09
C LEU A 306 -0.36 15.28 0.19
N ILE A 307 0.38 16.38 0.36
CA ILE A 307 -0.22 17.73 0.33
C ILE A 307 -0.96 17.95 -0.99
N PHE A 308 -0.31 17.66 -2.13
CA PHE A 308 -0.96 17.83 -3.43
C PHE A 308 -2.12 16.86 -3.65
N VAL A 309 -2.01 15.60 -3.19
CA VAL A 309 -3.09 14.61 -3.29
C VAL A 309 -4.31 15.03 -2.47
N PHE A 310 -4.12 15.45 -1.23
CA PHE A 310 -5.22 15.91 -0.37
C PHE A 310 -5.86 17.19 -0.89
N ALA A 311 -5.05 18.13 -1.40
CA ALA A 311 -5.54 19.35 -2.03
C ALA A 311 -6.38 19.02 -3.28
N ALA A 312 -5.87 18.17 -4.17
CA ALA A 312 -6.58 17.74 -5.36
C ALA A 312 -7.88 17.01 -5.02
N SER A 313 -7.87 16.11 -4.04
CA SER A 313 -9.04 15.38 -3.56
C SER A 313 -10.13 16.34 -3.05
N ASN A 314 -9.76 17.35 -2.25
CA ASN A 314 -10.71 18.37 -1.78
C ASN A 314 -11.31 19.20 -2.93
N ILE A 315 -10.50 19.54 -3.93
CA ILE A 315 -10.96 20.27 -5.11
C ILE A 315 -11.92 19.39 -5.93
N ILE A 316 -11.58 18.13 -6.19
CA ILE A 316 -12.42 17.17 -6.93
C ILE A 316 -13.77 16.98 -6.25
N SER A 317 -13.77 16.86 -4.92
CA SER A 317 -15.01 16.80 -4.12
C SER A 317 -15.89 18.03 -4.34
N LYS A 318 -15.32 19.23 -4.28
CA LYS A 318 -16.06 20.49 -4.50
C LYS A 318 -16.57 20.66 -5.93
N LEU A 319 -15.93 19.99 -6.89
CA LEU A 319 -16.34 19.99 -8.29
C LEU A 319 -17.51 19.05 -8.59
N GLY A 320 -17.87 18.15 -7.67
CA GLY A 320 -18.97 17.20 -7.85
C GLY A 320 -18.71 16.15 -8.94
N LEU A 321 -17.42 15.78 -9.15
CA LEU A 321 -17.04 14.82 -10.19
C LEU A 321 -17.63 13.43 -9.91
N SER A 322 -17.74 13.05 -8.64
CA SER A 322 -18.28 11.74 -8.24
C SER A 322 -19.73 11.57 -8.67
N GLU A 323 -20.56 12.60 -8.53
CA GLU A 323 -21.97 12.59 -8.88
C GLU A 323 -22.20 12.41 -10.39
N ASP A 324 -21.34 13.01 -11.21
CA ASP A 324 -21.45 12.90 -12.66
C ASP A 324 -21.12 11.51 -13.17
N ILE A 325 -20.09 10.91 -12.60
CA ILE A 325 -19.67 9.57 -12.97
C ILE A 325 -20.76 8.57 -12.62
N VAL A 326 -21.41 8.74 -11.44
CA VAL A 326 -22.55 7.93 -11.05
C VAL A 326 -23.69 8.04 -12.06
N GLN A 327 -23.99 9.24 -12.58
CA GLN A 327 -25.03 9.42 -13.60
C GLN A 327 -24.69 8.70 -14.90
N ILE A 328 -23.45 8.78 -15.37
CA ILE A 328 -22.99 8.08 -16.58
C ILE A 328 -23.14 6.57 -16.43
N LEU A 329 -22.73 6.02 -15.28
CA LEU A 329 -22.79 4.59 -15.04
C LEU A 329 -24.21 4.04 -14.90
N ASN A 330 -25.10 4.80 -14.25
CA ASN A 330 -26.52 4.41 -14.16
C ASN A 330 -27.16 4.28 -15.56
N SER A 331 -26.64 5.02 -16.55
CA SER A 331 -27.08 4.90 -17.94
C SER A 331 -26.63 3.61 -18.64
N MET A 332 -25.56 2.94 -18.14
CA MET A 332 -24.98 1.75 -18.77
C MET A 332 -25.64 0.42 -18.35
N SER A 333 -26.56 0.42 -17.36
CA SER A 333 -27.33 -0.76 -16.90
C SER A 333 -26.47 -2.02 -16.61
N LEU A 334 -25.23 -1.85 -16.14
CA LEU A 334 -24.35 -2.97 -15.81
C LEU A 334 -24.77 -3.65 -14.50
N SER A 335 -24.62 -4.97 -14.44
CA SER A 335 -24.81 -5.68 -13.17
C SER A 335 -23.71 -5.33 -12.16
N LYS A 336 -24.04 -5.39 -10.86
CA LYS A 336 -23.09 -5.13 -9.76
C LYS A 336 -21.77 -5.88 -9.94
N VAL A 337 -21.84 -7.19 -10.25
CA VAL A 337 -20.66 -8.04 -10.42
C VAL A 337 -19.84 -7.61 -11.64
N ALA A 338 -20.50 -7.32 -12.76
CA ALA A 338 -19.81 -6.86 -13.98
C ALA A 338 -19.07 -5.54 -13.73
N THR A 339 -19.71 -4.58 -13.05
CA THR A 339 -19.10 -3.30 -12.68
C THR A 339 -17.87 -3.50 -11.82
N VAL A 340 -17.95 -4.34 -10.77
CA VAL A 340 -16.79 -4.65 -9.89
C VAL A 340 -15.63 -5.21 -10.70
N VAL A 341 -15.88 -6.22 -11.53
CA VAL A 341 -14.83 -6.87 -12.34
C VAL A 341 -14.21 -5.89 -13.33
N ILE A 342 -15.02 -5.13 -14.06
CA ILE A 342 -14.51 -4.17 -15.06
C ILE A 342 -13.66 -3.08 -14.39
N ILE A 343 -14.14 -2.50 -13.28
CA ILE A 343 -13.42 -1.43 -12.59
C ILE A 343 -12.10 -1.94 -12.01
N LEU A 344 -12.08 -3.10 -11.36
CA LEU A 344 -10.85 -3.63 -10.79
C LEU A 344 -9.84 -4.08 -11.87
N ILE A 345 -10.31 -4.62 -13.00
CA ILE A 345 -9.43 -4.87 -14.16
C ILE A 345 -8.86 -3.56 -14.71
N LEU A 346 -9.68 -2.50 -14.82
CA LEU A 346 -9.22 -1.19 -15.26
C LEU A 346 -8.10 -0.65 -14.34
N VAL A 347 -8.30 -0.75 -13.01
CA VAL A 347 -7.28 -0.36 -12.03
C VAL A 347 -6.00 -1.19 -12.21
N ALA A 348 -6.10 -2.51 -12.43
CA ALA A 348 -4.95 -3.38 -12.67
C ALA A 348 -4.19 -3.01 -13.97
N VAL A 349 -4.90 -2.69 -15.04
CA VAL A 349 -4.31 -2.27 -16.32
C VAL A 349 -3.59 -0.94 -16.17
N VAL A 350 -4.18 0.02 -15.46
CA VAL A 350 -3.58 1.35 -15.22
C VAL A 350 -2.37 1.23 -14.28
N ALA A 351 -2.37 0.30 -13.34
CA ALA A 351 -1.23 0.02 -12.47
C ALA A 351 0.00 -0.54 -13.23
N GLY A 352 -0.17 -1.03 -14.46
CA GLY A 352 0.94 -1.50 -15.30
C GLY A 352 1.96 -0.40 -15.65
N PRO A 353 1.54 0.68 -16.30
CA PRO A 353 2.43 1.79 -16.64
C PRO A 353 2.63 2.82 -15.53
N LEU A 354 1.80 2.83 -14.49
CA LEU A 354 1.84 3.81 -13.41
C LEU A 354 2.28 3.17 -12.08
N SER A 355 2.84 3.99 -11.19
CA SER A 355 3.04 3.56 -9.80
C SER A 355 1.70 3.37 -9.08
N SER A 356 1.70 2.60 -7.97
CA SER A 356 0.51 2.43 -7.11
C SER A 356 -0.09 3.78 -6.70
N THR A 357 0.78 4.71 -6.28
CA THR A 357 0.41 6.08 -5.94
C THR A 357 -0.26 6.81 -7.11
N ALA A 358 0.37 6.78 -8.29
CA ALA A 358 -0.17 7.44 -9.48
C ALA A 358 -1.49 6.80 -9.94
N THR A 359 -1.63 5.50 -9.83
CA THR A 359 -2.88 4.78 -10.13
C THR A 359 -4.00 5.23 -9.20
N LEU A 360 -3.75 5.26 -7.89
CA LEU A 360 -4.74 5.69 -6.90
C LEU A 360 -5.14 7.15 -7.10
N THR A 361 -4.19 8.03 -7.40
CA THR A 361 -4.47 9.46 -7.58
C THR A 361 -5.16 9.79 -8.91
N SER A 362 -4.92 9.00 -9.97
CA SER A 362 -5.51 9.23 -11.28
C SER A 362 -6.93 8.68 -11.40
N ILE A 363 -7.15 7.43 -11.02
CA ILE A 363 -8.44 6.76 -11.20
C ILE A 363 -9.07 6.22 -9.91
N GLY A 364 -8.34 6.23 -8.78
CA GLY A 364 -8.79 5.60 -7.55
C GLY A 364 -10.08 6.22 -7.01
N VAL A 365 -10.15 7.56 -6.95
CA VAL A 365 -11.36 8.29 -6.49
C VAL A 365 -12.58 7.94 -7.32
N ILE A 366 -12.40 7.94 -8.64
CA ILE A 366 -13.47 7.64 -9.61
C ILE A 366 -13.92 6.18 -9.45
N SER A 367 -12.96 5.26 -9.41
CA SER A 367 -13.24 3.83 -9.23
C SER A 367 -13.99 3.55 -7.94
N HIS A 368 -13.62 4.22 -6.84
CA HIS A 368 -14.30 4.09 -5.55
C HIS A 368 -15.75 4.61 -5.62
N ALA A 369 -15.95 5.80 -6.17
CA ALA A 369 -17.29 6.37 -6.34
C ALA A 369 -18.21 5.44 -7.16
N ILE A 370 -17.68 4.84 -8.23
CA ILE A 370 -18.39 3.86 -9.06
C ILE A 370 -18.79 2.62 -8.26
N LEU A 371 -17.86 2.02 -7.54
CA LEU A 371 -18.15 0.80 -6.78
C LEU A 371 -19.19 1.06 -5.68
N VAL A 372 -19.09 2.18 -4.98
CA VAL A 372 -20.07 2.56 -3.95
C VAL A 372 -21.45 2.83 -4.57
N SER A 373 -21.52 3.45 -5.75
CA SER A 373 -22.80 3.75 -6.41
C SER A 373 -23.59 2.51 -6.82
N VAL A 374 -22.93 1.40 -7.10
CA VAL A 374 -23.58 0.11 -7.38
C VAL A 374 -23.84 -0.74 -6.12
N GLY A 375 -23.73 -0.11 -4.94
CA GLY A 375 -24.06 -0.71 -3.65
C GLY A 375 -22.95 -1.62 -3.09
N ILE A 376 -21.68 -1.35 -3.41
CA ILE A 376 -20.54 -1.94 -2.71
C ILE A 376 -20.28 -1.16 -1.42
N ASP A 377 -19.96 -1.86 -0.36
CA ASP A 377 -19.54 -1.26 0.90
C ASP A 377 -18.28 -0.38 0.70
N PRO A 378 -18.25 0.86 1.23
CA PRO A 378 -17.14 1.79 1.03
C PRO A 378 -15.79 1.25 1.49
N LEU A 379 -15.74 0.51 2.61
CA LEU A 379 -14.51 -0.11 3.11
C LEU A 379 -14.01 -1.20 2.15
N ALA A 380 -14.93 -2.03 1.66
CA ALA A 380 -14.59 -3.10 0.72
C ALA A 380 -14.11 -2.54 -0.62
N ALA A 381 -14.75 -1.49 -1.13
CA ALA A 381 -14.34 -0.79 -2.35
C ALA A 381 -12.94 -0.17 -2.22
N ALA A 382 -12.70 0.58 -1.13
CA ALA A 382 -11.42 1.22 -0.83
C ALA A 382 -10.29 0.20 -0.72
N THR A 383 -10.54 -0.88 0.02
CA THR A 383 -9.58 -1.97 0.22
C THR A 383 -9.26 -2.68 -1.10
N ALA A 384 -10.27 -3.02 -1.89
CA ALA A 384 -10.08 -3.72 -3.17
C ALA A 384 -9.28 -2.89 -4.18
N ILE A 385 -9.56 -1.59 -4.30
CA ILE A 385 -8.85 -0.68 -5.19
C ILE A 385 -7.37 -0.59 -4.80
N LEU A 386 -7.07 -0.45 -3.51
CA LEU A 386 -5.69 -0.37 -3.02
C LEU A 386 -4.95 -1.69 -3.26
N VAL A 387 -5.59 -2.83 -2.98
CA VAL A 387 -5.02 -4.16 -3.23
C VAL A 387 -4.67 -4.33 -4.71
N VAL A 388 -5.55 -3.92 -5.62
CA VAL A 388 -5.25 -3.99 -7.06
C VAL A 388 -4.17 -2.99 -7.46
N ALA A 389 -4.19 -1.76 -6.97
CA ALA A 389 -3.13 -0.79 -7.24
C ALA A 389 -1.75 -1.28 -6.75
N SER A 390 -1.70 -2.07 -5.67
CA SER A 390 -0.46 -2.66 -5.15
C SER A 390 0.15 -3.70 -6.10
N THR A 391 -0.60 -4.21 -7.10
CA THR A 391 -0.08 -5.12 -8.12
C THR A 391 0.95 -4.46 -9.04
N GLU A 392 1.10 -3.12 -9.01
CA GLU A 392 2.13 -2.40 -9.77
C GLU A 392 3.50 -3.06 -9.65
N GLY A 393 3.90 -3.54 -8.45
CA GLY A 393 5.14 -4.28 -8.27
C GLY A 393 5.31 -5.50 -9.18
N ALA A 394 4.19 -6.12 -9.55
CA ALA A 394 4.09 -7.30 -10.42
C ALA A 394 3.55 -6.97 -11.83
N SER A 395 3.30 -5.69 -12.16
CA SER A 395 2.63 -5.31 -13.40
C SER A 395 3.62 -4.79 -14.45
N PRO A 396 3.90 -5.56 -15.53
CA PRO A 396 4.70 -5.07 -16.62
C PRO A 396 3.94 -3.97 -17.41
N PRO A 397 4.64 -3.13 -18.20
CA PRO A 397 6.07 -3.19 -18.48
C PRO A 397 6.92 -2.27 -17.62
N ALA A 398 6.35 -1.39 -16.77
CA ALA A 398 7.05 -0.24 -16.20
C ALA A 398 7.40 -0.34 -14.71
N SER A 399 7.12 -1.46 -14.07
CA SER A 399 7.38 -1.64 -12.62
C SER A 399 8.85 -1.54 -12.27
N GLY A 400 9.21 -0.59 -11.40
CA GLY A 400 10.55 -0.48 -10.85
C GLY A 400 10.99 -1.72 -10.07
N ALA A 401 10.07 -2.37 -9.36
CA ALA A 401 10.33 -3.61 -8.63
C ALA A 401 10.70 -4.77 -9.57
N LEU A 402 10.08 -4.83 -10.76
CA LEU A 402 10.39 -5.80 -11.80
C LEU A 402 11.84 -5.65 -12.29
N PHE A 403 12.27 -4.44 -12.62
CA PHE A 403 13.61 -4.18 -13.12
C PHE A 403 14.67 -4.43 -12.05
N VAL A 404 14.42 -4.02 -10.82
CA VAL A 404 15.29 -4.33 -9.68
C VAL A 404 15.45 -5.84 -9.48
N ALA A 405 14.35 -6.59 -9.49
CA ALA A 405 14.38 -8.04 -9.34
C ALA A 405 15.17 -8.71 -10.47
N CYS A 406 15.00 -8.25 -11.71
CA CYS A 406 15.75 -8.73 -12.86
C CYS A 406 17.25 -8.43 -12.75
N GLY A 407 17.62 -7.23 -12.28
CA GLY A 407 19.01 -6.87 -12.03
C GLY A 407 19.67 -7.76 -10.97
N LEU A 408 18.97 -8.04 -9.87
CA LEU A 408 19.48 -8.87 -8.78
C LEU A 408 19.63 -10.37 -9.14
N THR A 409 18.84 -10.85 -10.09
CA THR A 409 18.82 -12.26 -10.52
C THR A 409 19.47 -12.47 -11.89
N GLU A 410 19.97 -11.40 -12.53
CA GLU A 410 20.49 -11.40 -13.90
C GLU A 410 19.49 -12.03 -14.89
N CYS A 411 18.23 -11.68 -14.78
CA CYS A 411 17.14 -12.16 -15.61
C CYS A 411 16.76 -11.11 -16.65
N ASP A 412 16.42 -11.55 -17.84
CA ASP A 412 15.88 -10.67 -18.90
C ASP A 412 14.41 -10.30 -18.58
N PRO A 413 14.07 -9.00 -18.45
CA PRO A 413 12.75 -8.54 -18.02
C PRO A 413 11.55 -9.11 -18.79
N PRO A 414 11.52 -9.21 -20.13
CA PRO A 414 10.41 -9.78 -20.87
C PRO A 414 10.05 -11.21 -20.47
N LYS A 415 11.00 -12.00 -19.98
CA LYS A 415 10.79 -13.40 -19.60
C LYS A 415 9.87 -13.56 -18.39
N ILE A 416 9.76 -12.52 -17.55
CA ILE A 416 8.92 -12.55 -16.35
C ILE A 416 7.57 -11.87 -16.52
N PHE A 417 7.29 -11.18 -17.63
CA PHE A 417 6.03 -10.47 -17.84
C PHE A 417 4.80 -11.37 -17.71
N MET A 418 4.77 -12.45 -18.48
CA MET A 418 3.64 -13.40 -18.42
C MET A 418 3.56 -14.16 -17.08
N PRO A 419 4.66 -14.65 -16.49
CA PRO A 419 4.66 -15.18 -15.14
C PRO A 419 4.07 -14.21 -14.09
N LEU A 420 4.42 -12.94 -14.11
CA LEU A 420 3.90 -11.92 -13.19
C LEU A 420 2.39 -11.73 -13.36
N ILE A 421 1.93 -11.54 -14.61
CA ILE A 421 0.49 -11.40 -14.88
C ILE A 421 -0.28 -12.63 -14.39
N LYS A 422 0.16 -13.83 -14.80
CA LYS A 422 -0.54 -15.09 -14.52
C LYS A 422 -0.60 -15.42 -13.03
N TRP A 423 0.51 -15.24 -12.32
CA TRP A 423 0.65 -15.73 -10.94
C TRP A 423 0.38 -14.67 -9.89
N PHE A 424 0.40 -13.38 -10.25
CA PHE A 424 0.23 -12.31 -9.27
C PHE A 424 -0.84 -11.30 -9.67
N VAL A 425 -0.75 -10.65 -10.84
CA VAL A 425 -1.73 -9.62 -11.19
C VAL A 425 -3.15 -10.18 -11.23
N LEU A 426 -3.38 -11.23 -12.00
CA LEU A 426 -4.71 -11.83 -12.12
C LEU A 426 -5.23 -12.40 -10.79
N PRO A 427 -4.48 -13.24 -10.04
CA PRO A 427 -4.99 -13.78 -8.79
C PRO A 427 -5.22 -12.73 -7.71
N ILE A 428 -4.36 -11.71 -7.60
CA ILE A 428 -4.56 -10.64 -6.62
C ILE A 428 -5.78 -9.79 -7.01
N THR A 429 -6.00 -9.54 -8.29
CA THR A 429 -7.23 -8.90 -8.79
C THR A 429 -8.46 -9.75 -8.46
N CYS A 430 -8.37 -11.08 -8.62
CA CYS A 430 -9.46 -11.98 -8.19
C CYS A 430 -9.72 -11.91 -6.67
N ILE A 431 -8.67 -11.89 -5.84
CA ILE A 431 -8.81 -11.69 -4.38
C ILE A 431 -9.53 -10.37 -4.10
N ALA A 432 -9.15 -9.29 -4.78
CA ALA A 432 -9.79 -7.99 -4.61
C ALA A 432 -11.27 -8.00 -5.05
N VAL A 433 -11.61 -8.70 -6.13
CA VAL A 433 -13.02 -8.90 -6.55
C VAL A 433 -13.81 -9.64 -5.48
N LEU A 434 -13.25 -10.72 -4.92
CA LEU A 434 -13.91 -11.51 -3.87
C LEU A 434 -14.11 -10.70 -2.58
N VAL A 435 -13.13 -9.86 -2.22
CA VAL A 435 -13.24 -8.91 -1.10
C VAL A 435 -14.32 -7.87 -1.38
N CYS A 436 -14.30 -7.27 -2.55
CA CYS A 436 -15.25 -6.24 -2.96
C CYS A 436 -16.70 -6.74 -2.97
N LEU A 437 -16.90 -8.00 -3.37
CA LEU A 437 -18.22 -8.66 -3.36
C LEU A 437 -18.63 -9.21 -1.98
N GLY A 438 -17.78 -9.08 -0.95
CA GLY A 438 -18.06 -9.59 0.39
C GLY A 438 -17.96 -11.12 0.53
N ILE A 439 -17.35 -11.81 -0.44
CA ILE A 439 -17.12 -13.26 -0.39
C ILE A 439 -15.94 -13.58 0.53
N LEU A 440 -14.85 -12.82 0.41
CA LEU A 440 -13.77 -12.84 1.40
C LEU A 440 -14.09 -11.80 2.48
N PRO A 441 -14.10 -12.22 3.77
CA PRO A 441 -14.52 -11.34 4.85
C PRO A 441 -13.51 -10.21 5.09
N LEU A 442 -14.05 -9.05 5.46
CA LEU A 442 -13.29 -7.96 6.07
C LEU A 442 -13.78 -7.79 7.51
N PRO A 443 -12.93 -7.29 8.43
CA PRO A 443 -13.36 -6.95 9.78
C PRO A 443 -14.36 -5.80 9.69
N ARG A 444 -15.45 -5.92 10.43
CA ARG A 444 -16.52 -4.92 10.54
C ARG A 444 -16.38 -4.14 11.82
#